data_da1426e04623d1a926bc9d6738f61e86
#
_entry.id   da1426e04623d1a926bc9d6738f61e86
#
_cell.length_a   1.000
_cell.length_b   1.000
_cell.length_c   1.000
_cell.angle_alpha   90.00
_cell.angle_beta   90.00
_cell.angle_gamma   90.00
#
_symmetry.space_group_name_H-M   'P 1'
#
loop_
_entity.id
_entity.type
_entity.pdbx_description
1 polymer ?
#
loop_
_entity_poly.entity_id
_entity_poly.type
_entity_poly.pdbx_seq_one_letter_code
_entity_poly.pdbx_strand_id
1 'polypeptide(L)'
;MKKQTTGKKPKIRHLSDSAAILDFGGQAISLSTSPRSSLDSYIFDMAADGGGNWEQTYQTMRGYKIVPYGINNDFPVMIRDIMARNNLAPGVLHRKQNLLTGQGAFLYENAFDGGKITRRWVDDPNISAWLRSWDYDRFIDQAATDYLHTGGFFAIHPLERGYRLPGHGRRIARLEFVSAKDARLEWADSRNIDDVRHILVGDFETACVNSGLRSYPVFDPTDPGRYPISASYNYTYAFGRNFYATPGFMGAIRWILRGSDIPMIFRHVTENGLNLAYHVHSPQGYWDRIEEKLREKYPEEQPEEIEVRYKQAKKKILDALTETLSGKQNAGKFFESIDSYDDDHNLITWKIEPVDQKIKDFVEAQLKISEAASSAITSGMALHPSLTNIMVNGKLASGSEMLYALKVFLHFDTRIPERVILGPINQAIAYNFPGTRYQLGFYHAVVMSEEGISESERMKNN
;
A
#
# COMPACT_ATOMS: atom_id res chain seq x y z
N MET A 1 -52.07 -21.22 -29.55
CA MET A 1 -51.90 -20.09 -28.63
C MET A 1 -50.49 -20.12 -28.08
N LYS A 2 -49.59 -19.33 -28.63
CA LYS A 2 -48.18 -19.24 -28.14
C LYS A 2 -48.16 -18.49 -26.83
N LYS A 3 -47.84 -19.16 -25.73
CA LYS A 3 -47.43 -18.48 -24.46
C LYS A 3 -46.03 -17.89 -24.66
N GLN A 4 -45.98 -16.60 -24.95
CA GLN A 4 -44.77 -15.84 -24.78
C GLN A 4 -44.41 -15.85 -23.26
N THR A 5 -43.38 -16.54 -22.91
CA THR A 5 -42.71 -16.34 -21.61
C THR A 5 -42.06 -14.96 -21.61
N THR A 6 -42.81 -13.98 -21.12
CA THR A 6 -42.26 -12.67 -20.83
C THR A 6 -41.25 -12.83 -19.70
N GLY A 7 -39.98 -12.97 -20.08
CA GLY A 7 -38.89 -12.90 -19.13
C GLY A 7 -38.98 -11.57 -18.39
N LYS A 8 -39.32 -11.60 -17.11
CA LYS A 8 -39.30 -10.43 -16.25
C LYS A 8 -37.86 -9.86 -16.28
N LYS A 9 -37.75 -8.62 -16.72
CA LYS A 9 -36.45 -7.91 -16.66
C LYS A 9 -35.92 -7.97 -15.22
N PRO A 10 -34.65 -8.31 -14.99
CA PRO A 10 -34.08 -8.36 -13.66
C PRO A 10 -34.18 -6.99 -12.98
N LYS A 11 -34.52 -7.01 -11.70
CA LYS A 11 -34.40 -5.80 -10.88
C LYS A 11 -32.95 -5.59 -10.52
N ILE A 12 -32.41 -4.47 -10.92
CA ILE A 12 -31.01 -4.10 -10.61
C ILE A 12 -31.03 -3.33 -9.29
N ARG A 13 -30.31 -3.84 -8.28
CA ARG A 13 -29.97 -3.11 -7.07
C ARG A 13 -28.51 -2.76 -7.09
N HIS A 14 -28.19 -1.50 -7.23
CA HIS A 14 -26.82 -1.02 -7.07
C HIS A 14 -26.46 -1.05 -5.59
N LEU A 15 -25.39 -1.76 -5.23
CA LEU A 15 -24.82 -1.80 -3.89
C LEU A 15 -23.72 -0.74 -3.73
N SER A 16 -23.03 -0.43 -4.83
CA SER A 16 -22.02 0.62 -4.98
C SER A 16 -21.84 0.89 -6.48
N ASP A 17 -21.00 1.86 -6.82
CA ASP A 17 -20.65 2.15 -8.23
C ASP A 17 -19.99 0.95 -8.95
N SER A 18 -19.49 -0.01 -8.21
CA SER A 18 -18.78 -1.19 -8.70
C SER A 18 -19.49 -2.53 -8.41
N ALA A 19 -20.63 -2.53 -7.74
CA ALA A 19 -21.35 -3.75 -7.38
C ALA A 19 -22.86 -3.58 -7.52
N ALA A 20 -23.50 -4.55 -8.17
CA ALA A 20 -24.95 -4.61 -8.34
C ALA A 20 -25.47 -6.03 -8.12
N ILE A 21 -26.67 -6.16 -7.58
CA ILE A 21 -27.39 -7.40 -7.52
C ILE A 21 -28.44 -7.41 -8.62
N LEU A 22 -28.40 -8.41 -9.48
CA LEU A 22 -29.45 -8.71 -10.46
C LEU A 22 -30.43 -9.73 -9.83
N ASP A 23 -31.62 -9.29 -9.53
CA ASP A 23 -32.70 -10.16 -8.99
C ASP A 23 -33.63 -10.58 -10.13
N PHE A 24 -33.62 -11.87 -10.42
CA PHE A 24 -34.46 -12.50 -11.45
C PHE A 24 -35.77 -13.09 -10.85
N GLY A 25 -36.14 -12.71 -9.64
CA GLY A 25 -37.39 -13.16 -9.01
C GLY A 25 -37.35 -14.59 -8.45
N GLY A 26 -36.21 -15.00 -7.93
CA GLY A 26 -35.93 -16.32 -7.30
C GLY A 26 -34.47 -16.73 -7.35
N GLN A 27 -33.68 -16.04 -8.19
CA GLN A 27 -32.22 -16.15 -8.24
C GLN A 27 -31.63 -14.75 -8.21
N ALA A 28 -30.80 -14.48 -7.23
CA ALA A 28 -30.03 -13.24 -7.18
C ALA A 28 -28.59 -13.52 -7.62
N ILE A 29 -28.12 -12.82 -8.65
CA ILE A 29 -26.74 -12.88 -9.10
C ILE A 29 -26.08 -11.60 -8.64
N SER A 30 -25.08 -11.69 -7.78
CA SER A 30 -24.21 -10.56 -7.47
C SER A 30 -23.21 -10.39 -8.61
N LEU A 31 -23.33 -9.29 -9.34
CA LEU A 31 -22.28 -8.83 -10.25
C LEU A 31 -21.44 -7.84 -9.44
N SER A 32 -20.25 -8.23 -9.06
CA SER A 32 -19.19 -7.26 -8.89
C SER A 32 -18.44 -7.23 -10.22
N THR A 33 -18.30 -6.06 -10.82
CA THR A 33 -17.20 -5.87 -11.76
C THR A 33 -16.00 -6.32 -10.96
N SER A 34 -15.27 -7.33 -11.51
CA SER A 34 -14.00 -7.81 -10.90
C SER A 34 -13.34 -6.65 -10.25
N PRO A 35 -12.98 -6.69 -8.99
CA PRO A 35 -12.44 -5.52 -8.36
C PRO A 35 -11.15 -5.19 -9.10
N ARG A 36 -11.20 -4.25 -10.02
CA ARG A 36 -10.24 -3.18 -9.84
C ARG A 36 -10.44 -2.85 -8.39
N SER A 37 -9.48 -3.27 -7.57
CA SER A 37 -9.60 -2.99 -6.14
C SER A 37 -10.09 -1.54 -6.07
N SER A 38 -10.92 -1.18 -5.13
CA SER A 38 -11.31 0.22 -4.93
C SER A 38 -10.07 1.13 -4.92
N LEU A 39 -8.93 0.56 -4.65
CA LEU A 39 -7.59 1.10 -4.70
C LEU A 39 -7.09 1.38 -6.14
N ASP A 40 -7.29 0.46 -7.11
CA ASP A 40 -6.85 0.66 -8.49
C ASP A 40 -7.70 1.73 -9.19
N SER A 41 -9.01 1.76 -8.92
CA SER A 41 -9.87 2.82 -9.42
C SER A 41 -9.53 4.16 -8.78
N TYR A 42 -9.29 4.20 -7.47
CA TYR A 42 -8.89 5.40 -6.75
C TYR A 42 -7.58 5.99 -7.30
N ILE A 43 -6.58 5.16 -7.56
CA ILE A 43 -5.30 5.61 -8.14
C ILE A 43 -5.45 6.00 -9.60
N PHE A 44 -6.32 5.29 -10.33
CA PHE A 44 -6.64 5.64 -11.73
C PHE A 44 -7.37 6.99 -11.79
N ASP A 45 -8.32 7.21 -10.90
CA ASP A 45 -9.07 8.46 -10.79
C ASP A 45 -8.17 9.61 -10.32
N MET A 46 -7.28 9.37 -9.33
CA MET A 46 -6.24 10.34 -8.97
C MET A 46 -5.32 10.70 -10.14
N ALA A 47 -5.10 9.80 -11.09
CA ALA A 47 -4.24 10.03 -12.23
C ALA A 47 -4.98 10.59 -13.45
N ALA A 48 -6.23 10.21 -13.64
CA ALA A 48 -7.09 10.69 -14.73
C ALA A 48 -7.50 12.15 -14.51
N ASP A 49 -7.78 12.54 -13.26
CA ASP A 49 -8.17 13.91 -12.88
C ASP A 49 -6.96 14.85 -12.63
N GLY A 50 -5.77 14.48 -13.14
CA GLY A 50 -4.58 15.31 -12.92
C GLY A 50 -4.11 15.34 -11.47
N GLY A 51 -4.38 14.25 -10.72
CA GLY A 51 -4.04 14.12 -9.31
C GLY A 51 -5.04 14.79 -8.38
N GLY A 52 -6.32 14.81 -8.77
CA GLY A 52 -7.50 15.34 -8.09
C GLY A 52 -7.20 16.23 -6.88
N ASN A 53 -7.43 17.50 -6.97
CA ASN A 53 -7.21 18.38 -5.82
C ASN A 53 -8.33 18.17 -4.81
N TRP A 54 -8.21 17.13 -3.95
CA TRP A 54 -9.20 16.86 -2.89
C TRP A 54 -9.33 17.99 -1.85
N GLU A 55 -8.43 18.98 -1.89
CA GLU A 55 -8.44 20.15 -1.02
C GLU A 55 -9.31 21.30 -1.58
N GLN A 56 -10.11 21.06 -2.61
CA GLN A 56 -10.98 22.10 -3.19
C GLN A 56 -12.25 22.33 -2.39
N THR A 57 -12.75 21.30 -1.71
CA THR A 57 -14.01 21.33 -0.98
C THR A 57 -13.83 20.72 0.41
N TYR A 58 -14.64 21.20 1.36
CA TYR A 58 -14.68 20.60 2.69
C TYR A 58 -15.69 19.45 2.73
N GLN A 59 -15.45 18.54 3.66
CA GLN A 59 -16.45 17.57 4.10
C GLN A 59 -17.02 18.00 5.46
N THR A 60 -18.32 17.79 5.67
CA THR A 60 -18.94 18.05 6.96
C THR A 60 -19.05 16.77 7.76
N MET A 61 -18.43 16.74 8.93
CA MET A 61 -18.49 15.61 9.85
C MET A 61 -18.87 16.12 11.24
N ARG A 62 -20.01 15.68 11.77
CA ARG A 62 -20.56 16.09 13.07
C ARG A 62 -20.62 17.61 13.30
N GLY A 63 -20.94 18.35 12.27
CA GLY A 63 -21.02 19.82 12.34
C GLY A 63 -19.68 20.53 12.17
N TYR A 64 -18.57 19.82 12.13
CA TYR A 64 -17.27 20.39 11.78
C TYR A 64 -17.03 20.33 10.28
N LYS A 65 -16.51 21.39 9.71
CA LYS A 65 -15.97 21.41 8.36
C LYS A 65 -14.53 20.95 8.44
N ILE A 66 -14.21 19.87 7.75
CA ILE A 66 -12.86 19.29 7.71
C ILE A 66 -12.28 19.33 6.31
N VAL A 67 -10.97 19.44 6.22
CA VAL A 67 -10.23 19.18 5.00
C VAL A 67 -10.18 17.66 4.79
N PRO A 68 -10.72 17.12 3.67
CA PRO A 68 -10.59 15.70 3.40
C PRO A 68 -9.14 15.34 3.13
N TYR A 69 -8.67 14.22 3.68
CA TYR A 69 -7.35 13.70 3.37
C TYR A 69 -7.45 12.59 2.32
N GLY A 70 -7.40 12.99 1.07
CA GLY A 70 -7.71 12.16 -0.09
C GLY A 70 -9.14 12.38 -0.60
N ILE A 71 -9.47 11.82 -1.77
CA ILE A 71 -10.76 11.98 -2.43
C ILE A 71 -11.91 11.51 -1.53
N ASN A 72 -11.74 10.36 -0.89
CA ASN A 72 -12.71 9.75 0.02
C ASN A 72 -12.37 10.00 1.50
N ASN A 73 -11.46 10.91 1.80
CA ASN A 73 -10.97 11.14 3.16
C ASN A 73 -10.27 9.91 3.80
N ASP A 74 -9.68 9.05 2.99
CA ASP A 74 -9.11 7.75 3.37
C ASP A 74 -7.64 7.56 2.94
N PHE A 75 -6.97 8.61 2.49
CA PHE A 75 -5.62 8.55 1.94
C PHE A 75 -4.61 7.78 2.83
N PRO A 76 -4.51 8.02 4.16
CA PRO A 76 -3.58 7.26 5.00
C PRO A 76 -3.92 5.78 5.09
N VAL A 77 -5.22 5.43 5.10
CA VAL A 77 -5.71 4.05 5.10
C VAL A 77 -5.37 3.37 3.77
N MET A 78 -5.57 4.06 2.67
CA MET A 78 -5.19 3.59 1.34
C MET A 78 -3.68 3.28 1.26
N ILE A 79 -2.82 4.17 1.75
CA ILE A 79 -1.37 3.93 1.80
C ILE A 79 -1.06 2.68 2.63
N ARG A 80 -1.68 2.52 3.81
CA ARG A 80 -1.54 1.30 4.63
C ARG A 80 -1.88 0.04 3.82
N ASP A 81 -3.01 0.05 3.12
CA ASP A 81 -3.50 -1.12 2.39
C ASP A 81 -2.64 -1.45 1.17
N ILE A 82 -2.08 -0.44 0.49
CA ILE A 82 -1.10 -0.62 -0.58
C ILE A 82 0.17 -1.27 -0.02
N MET A 83 0.69 -0.72 1.07
CA MET A 83 1.93 -1.23 1.68
C MET A 83 1.76 -2.67 2.19
N ALA A 84 0.61 -3.00 2.79
CA ALA A 84 0.34 -4.36 3.28
C ALA A 84 0.33 -5.44 2.18
N ARG A 85 0.09 -5.06 0.92
CA ARG A 85 0.07 -5.99 -0.22
C ARG A 85 1.40 -6.14 -0.93
N ASN A 86 2.35 -5.23 -0.70
CA ASN A 86 3.63 -5.21 -1.39
C ASN A 86 4.72 -5.88 -0.55
N ASN A 87 5.53 -6.72 -1.18
CA ASN A 87 6.60 -7.45 -0.51
C ASN A 87 7.89 -6.63 -0.33
N LEU A 88 8.08 -5.56 -1.11
CA LEU A 88 9.32 -4.79 -1.14
C LEU A 88 9.19 -3.44 -0.44
N ALA A 89 8.14 -2.68 -0.77
CA ALA A 89 7.97 -1.29 -0.35
C ALA A 89 8.01 -1.09 1.18
N PRO A 90 7.33 -1.91 2.01
CA PRO A 90 7.41 -1.78 3.48
C PRO A 90 8.82 -1.99 4.01
N GLY A 91 9.54 -2.98 3.47
CA GLY A 91 10.92 -3.27 3.85
C GLY A 91 11.88 -2.13 3.54
N VAL A 92 11.70 -1.48 2.39
CA VAL A 92 12.50 -0.31 2.00
C VAL A 92 12.23 0.88 2.93
N LEU A 93 10.95 1.16 3.25
CA LEU A 93 10.60 2.23 4.19
C LEU A 93 11.11 1.95 5.60
N HIS A 94 10.97 0.73 6.08
CA HIS A 94 11.51 0.33 7.38
C HIS A 94 13.04 0.47 7.43
N ARG A 95 13.73 0.05 6.37
CA ARG A 95 15.18 0.25 6.26
C ARG A 95 15.55 1.73 6.26
N LYS A 96 14.79 2.55 5.52
CA LYS A 96 14.98 4.00 5.49
C LYS A 96 14.78 4.63 6.86
N GLN A 97 13.77 4.18 7.62
CA GLN A 97 13.52 4.62 9.00
C GLN A 97 14.73 4.30 9.89
N ASN A 98 15.21 3.06 9.88
CA ASN A 98 16.35 2.63 10.71
C ASN A 98 17.63 3.42 10.36
N LEU A 99 17.85 3.70 9.08
CA LEU A 99 18.99 4.53 8.66
C LEU A 99 18.82 5.99 9.07
N LEU A 100 17.59 6.51 9.09
CA LEU A 100 17.28 7.88 9.50
C LEU A 100 17.43 8.07 11.01
N THR A 101 16.88 7.16 11.82
CA THR A 101 16.91 7.27 13.29
C THR A 101 18.25 6.86 13.90
N GLY A 102 19.05 6.07 13.19
CA GLY A 102 20.38 5.64 13.63
C GLY A 102 20.35 4.90 14.95
N GLN A 103 21.16 5.37 15.91
CA GLN A 103 21.20 4.86 17.29
C GLN A 103 20.23 5.59 18.23
N GLY A 104 19.30 6.38 17.69
CA GLY A 104 18.31 7.14 18.46
C GLY A 104 18.62 8.63 18.53
N ALA A 105 17.79 9.35 19.29
CA ALA A 105 17.89 10.79 19.43
C ALA A 105 18.65 11.18 20.71
N PHE A 106 19.65 12.03 20.55
CA PHE A 106 20.46 12.55 21.66
C PHE A 106 20.49 14.08 21.62
N LEU A 107 20.79 14.67 22.79
CA LEU A 107 20.95 16.12 22.89
C LEU A 107 22.27 16.56 22.27
N TYR A 108 22.23 17.65 21.53
CA TYR A 108 23.42 18.30 20.98
C TYR A 108 23.28 19.82 20.98
N GLU A 109 24.42 20.49 20.87
CA GLU A 109 24.49 21.89 20.50
C GLU A 109 25.33 22.08 19.24
N ASN A 110 25.09 23.15 18.51
CA ASN A 110 25.90 23.50 17.37
C ASN A 110 27.18 24.16 17.83
N ALA A 111 28.32 23.59 17.52
CA ALA A 111 29.65 24.14 17.74
C ALA A 111 30.21 24.74 16.44
N PHE A 112 30.83 25.91 16.53
CA PHE A 112 31.47 26.58 15.42
C PHE A 112 33.00 26.47 15.62
N ASP A 113 33.64 25.67 14.78
CA ASP A 113 35.09 25.46 14.85
C ASP A 113 35.70 25.67 13.47
N GLY A 114 36.62 26.62 13.35
CA GLY A 114 37.38 26.89 12.12
C GLY A 114 36.51 27.12 10.87
N GLY A 115 35.31 27.74 11.02
CA GLY A 115 34.37 27.98 9.93
C GLY A 115 33.50 26.77 9.58
N LYS A 116 33.59 25.68 10.33
CA LYS A 116 32.72 24.50 10.20
C LYS A 116 31.68 24.48 11.33
N ILE A 117 30.46 24.06 10.98
CA ILE A 117 29.40 23.80 11.96
C ILE A 117 29.41 22.30 12.23
N THR A 118 29.61 21.93 13.49
CA THR A 118 29.61 20.55 13.95
C THR A 118 28.61 20.38 15.10
N ARG A 119 28.11 19.16 15.32
CA ARG A 119 27.27 18.83 16.46
C ARG A 119 28.16 18.36 17.62
N ARG A 120 28.04 19.03 18.73
CA ARG A 120 28.64 18.57 19.99
C ARG A 120 27.54 17.90 20.81
N TRP A 121 27.66 16.60 21.00
CA TRP A 121 26.71 15.83 21.80
C TRP A 121 26.92 16.16 23.29
N VAL A 122 25.80 16.36 23.99
CA VAL A 122 25.77 16.81 25.37
C VAL A 122 24.76 16.01 26.18
N ASP A 123 24.93 16.00 27.52
CA ASP A 123 23.91 15.49 28.44
C ASP A 123 23.52 16.62 29.38
N ASP A 124 22.19 16.86 29.49
CA ASP A 124 21.59 17.76 30.47
C ASP A 124 20.66 16.96 31.38
N PRO A 125 20.96 16.85 32.69
CA PRO A 125 20.17 16.03 33.60
C PRO A 125 18.69 16.40 33.68
N ASN A 126 18.35 17.70 33.53
CA ASN A 126 16.97 18.18 33.64
C ASN A 126 16.16 17.83 32.39
N ILE A 127 16.76 18.07 31.21
CA ILE A 127 16.12 17.71 29.93
C ILE A 127 16.02 16.20 29.83
N SER A 128 17.07 15.47 30.14
CA SER A 128 17.09 14.00 30.13
C SER A 128 16.10 13.39 31.12
N ALA A 129 15.88 14.01 32.30
CA ALA A 129 14.86 13.58 33.25
C ALA A 129 13.44 13.81 32.69
N TRP A 130 13.18 14.95 32.03
CA TRP A 130 11.90 15.21 31.37
C TRP A 130 11.64 14.23 30.23
N LEU A 131 12.62 13.99 29.37
CA LEU A 131 12.49 13.02 28.26
C LEU A 131 12.17 11.61 28.79
N ARG A 132 12.88 11.16 29.83
CA ARG A 132 12.64 9.85 30.47
C ARG A 132 11.33 9.76 31.25
N SER A 133 10.67 10.88 31.58
CA SER A 133 9.37 10.87 32.28
C SER A 133 8.21 10.38 31.40
N TRP A 134 8.41 10.28 30.09
CA TRP A 134 7.47 9.77 29.12
C TRP A 134 8.20 9.00 28.01
N ASP A 135 7.50 8.19 27.25
CA ASP A 135 8.08 7.30 26.24
C ASP A 135 8.35 8.07 24.94
N TYR A 136 9.41 8.91 24.94
CA TYR A 136 9.76 9.75 23.80
C TYR A 136 10.33 8.94 22.63
N ASP A 137 10.99 7.81 22.87
CA ASP A 137 11.52 6.95 21.81
C ASP A 137 10.38 6.33 21.01
N ARG A 138 9.34 5.83 21.68
CA ARG A 138 8.15 5.33 21.02
C ARG A 138 7.45 6.41 20.20
N PHE A 139 7.37 7.63 20.71
CA PHE A 139 6.82 8.77 19.97
C PHE A 139 7.61 9.01 18.68
N ILE A 140 8.95 9.01 18.74
CA ILE A 140 9.84 9.20 17.60
C ILE A 140 9.63 8.09 16.56
N ASP A 141 9.58 6.83 16.98
CA ASP A 141 9.36 5.70 16.08
C ASP A 141 8.02 5.80 15.34
N GLN A 142 6.95 6.15 16.06
CA GLN A 142 5.62 6.33 15.48
C GLN A 142 5.59 7.52 14.52
N ALA A 143 6.18 8.65 14.93
CA ALA A 143 6.26 9.86 14.11
C ALA A 143 7.09 9.63 12.83
N ALA A 144 8.21 8.92 12.94
CA ALA A 144 9.04 8.57 11.79
C ALA A 144 8.32 7.63 10.82
N THR A 145 7.57 6.66 11.35
CA THR A 145 6.75 5.75 10.54
C THR A 145 5.69 6.51 9.75
N ASP A 146 4.86 7.31 10.40
CA ASP A 146 3.82 8.07 9.72
C ASP A 146 4.41 9.10 8.74
N TYR A 147 5.46 9.79 9.14
CA TYR A 147 6.16 10.74 8.28
C TYR A 147 6.64 10.10 6.97
N LEU A 148 7.25 8.92 7.05
CA LEU A 148 7.74 8.22 5.86
C LEU A 148 6.60 7.70 4.97
N HIS A 149 5.44 7.38 5.54
CA HIS A 149 4.29 6.86 4.80
C HIS A 149 3.37 7.94 4.23
N THR A 150 3.23 9.09 4.90
CA THR A 150 2.27 10.14 4.53
C THR A 150 2.89 11.51 4.30
N GLY A 151 4.15 11.70 4.65
CA GLY A 151 4.84 12.99 4.58
C GLY A 151 4.64 13.88 5.80
N GLY A 152 3.87 13.43 6.80
CA GLY A 152 3.61 14.16 8.03
C GLY A 152 2.88 13.34 9.07
N PHE A 153 2.79 13.86 10.29
CA PHE A 153 2.11 13.25 11.44
C PHE A 153 1.54 14.30 12.37
N PHE A 154 0.67 13.89 13.28
CA PHE A 154 0.08 14.79 14.26
C PHE A 154 0.63 14.51 15.66
N ALA A 155 0.69 15.57 16.47
CA ALA A 155 1.11 15.49 17.86
C ALA A 155 0.20 16.32 18.76
N ILE A 156 -0.12 15.82 19.95
CA ILE A 156 -0.87 16.54 20.98
C ILE A 156 0.13 16.99 22.05
N HIS A 157 -0.05 18.23 22.55
CA HIS A 157 0.81 18.92 23.51
C HIS A 157 0.01 19.22 24.80
N PRO A 158 -0.16 18.26 25.71
CA PRO A 158 -0.78 18.53 27.01
C PRO A 158 0.18 19.28 27.93
N LEU A 159 -0.32 20.33 28.58
CA LEU A 159 0.39 21.01 29.63
C LEU A 159 0.24 20.27 30.97
N GLU A 160 1.22 20.43 31.84
CA GLU A 160 1.18 19.91 33.21
C GLU A 160 -0.07 20.39 33.96
N ARG A 161 -0.69 19.48 34.70
CA ARG A 161 -1.86 19.77 35.56
C ARG A 161 -1.45 20.24 36.96
N GLY A 162 -0.15 20.25 37.27
CA GLY A 162 0.40 20.55 38.58
C GLY A 162 0.15 22.00 39.05
N TYR A 163 0.44 22.22 40.32
CA TYR A 163 0.36 23.52 40.98
C TYR A 163 1.31 24.52 40.32
N ARG A 164 0.81 25.69 39.98
CA ARG A 164 1.66 26.78 39.46
C ARG A 164 2.47 27.37 40.58
N LEU A 165 3.77 27.23 40.51
CA LEU A 165 4.65 28.09 41.28
C LEU A 165 4.57 29.52 40.74
N PRO A 166 4.46 30.55 41.56
CA PRO A 166 4.47 31.94 41.12
C PRO A 166 5.72 32.18 40.26
N GLY A 167 5.52 32.72 39.07
CA GLY A 167 6.63 33.04 38.14
C GLY A 167 7.00 31.97 37.11
N HIS A 168 6.44 30.76 37.18
CA HIS A 168 6.70 29.72 36.19
C HIS A 168 5.41 29.34 35.43
N GLY A 169 5.45 29.41 34.10
CA GLY A 169 4.39 28.90 33.24
C GLY A 169 4.21 27.38 33.37
N ARG A 170 3.09 26.85 32.93
CA ARG A 170 2.89 25.38 32.83
C ARG A 170 3.83 24.83 31.77
N ARG A 171 4.54 23.77 32.08
CA ARG A 171 5.38 23.06 31.13
C ARG A 171 4.53 22.14 30.24
N ILE A 172 5.04 21.82 29.06
CA ILE A 172 4.52 20.72 28.27
C ILE A 172 4.91 19.42 28.98
N ALA A 173 3.91 18.66 29.44
CA ALA A 173 4.16 17.47 30.25
C ALA A 173 4.79 16.35 29.43
N ARG A 174 4.29 16.13 28.21
CA ARG A 174 4.74 15.11 27.25
C ARG A 174 4.22 15.47 25.87
N LEU A 175 4.58 14.67 24.90
CA LEU A 175 3.93 14.66 23.58
C LEU A 175 3.16 13.37 23.40
N GLU A 176 2.01 13.45 22.77
CA GLU A 176 1.20 12.28 22.42
C GLU A 176 1.11 12.19 20.89
N PHE A 177 1.53 11.07 20.35
CA PHE A 177 1.46 10.82 18.91
C PHE A 177 0.01 10.55 18.50
N VAL A 178 -0.38 11.10 17.35
CA VAL A 178 -1.64 10.80 16.69
C VAL A 178 -1.35 10.46 15.23
N SER A 179 -1.83 9.29 14.81
CA SER A 179 -1.64 8.85 13.44
C SER A 179 -2.38 9.74 12.44
N ALA A 180 -1.79 9.92 11.28
CA ALA A 180 -2.40 10.66 10.16
C ALA A 180 -3.77 10.09 9.74
N LYS A 181 -4.04 8.81 9.98
CA LYS A 181 -5.35 8.21 9.74
C LYS A 181 -6.43 8.70 10.70
N ASP A 182 -6.05 9.07 11.92
CA ASP A 182 -6.95 9.40 13.04
C ASP A 182 -7.06 10.91 13.29
N ALA A 183 -6.55 11.76 12.40
CA ALA A 183 -6.63 13.21 12.55
C ALA A 183 -6.97 13.92 11.24
N ARG A 184 -7.71 15.03 11.35
CA ARG A 184 -8.05 15.90 10.22
C ARG A 184 -7.93 17.37 10.63
N LEU A 185 -7.48 18.18 9.67
CA LEU A 185 -7.45 19.63 9.81
C LEU A 185 -8.85 20.21 9.64
N GLU A 186 -9.18 21.21 10.43
CA GLU A 186 -10.36 22.03 10.20
C GLU A 186 -10.22 22.77 8.87
N TRP A 187 -11.33 22.97 8.17
CA TRP A 187 -11.34 23.71 6.93
C TRP A 187 -11.11 25.21 7.19
N ALA A 188 -10.12 25.79 6.53
CA ALA A 188 -9.90 27.22 6.46
C ALA A 188 -10.37 27.76 5.09
N ASP A 189 -11.28 28.73 5.11
CA ASP A 189 -11.85 29.31 3.88
C ASP A 189 -10.78 29.98 3.00
N SER A 190 -9.70 30.49 3.61
CA SER A 190 -8.52 31.04 2.93
C SER A 190 -7.72 30.01 2.15
N ARG A 191 -7.94 28.71 2.40
CA ARG A 191 -7.12 27.60 1.91
C ARG A 191 -5.63 27.71 2.29
N ASN A 192 -5.35 28.40 3.39
CA ASN A 192 -4.02 28.48 3.97
C ASN A 192 -3.98 27.65 5.25
N ILE A 193 -2.98 26.79 5.38
CA ILE A 193 -2.80 25.95 6.57
C ILE A 193 -2.57 26.80 7.84
N ASP A 194 -1.98 27.97 7.71
CA ASP A 194 -1.72 28.90 8.83
C ASP A 194 -3.01 29.46 9.44
N ASP A 195 -4.12 29.41 8.72
CA ASP A 195 -5.44 29.87 9.18
C ASP A 195 -6.29 28.75 9.79
N VAL A 196 -5.77 27.52 9.81
CA VAL A 196 -6.42 26.37 10.48
C VAL A 196 -6.40 26.59 11.98
N ARG A 197 -7.57 26.54 12.63
CA ARG A 197 -7.71 26.81 14.06
C ARG A 197 -7.77 25.56 14.92
N HIS A 198 -8.30 24.46 14.38
CA HIS A 198 -8.47 23.22 15.12
C HIS A 198 -8.00 22.00 14.32
N ILE A 199 -7.60 21.02 15.09
CA ILE A 199 -7.31 19.67 14.60
C ILE A 199 -8.30 18.71 15.25
N LEU A 200 -9.01 17.96 14.42
CA LEU A 200 -9.97 16.98 14.88
C LEU A 200 -9.31 15.62 14.96
N VAL A 201 -9.45 14.94 16.08
CA VAL A 201 -8.89 13.60 16.35
C VAL A 201 -10.02 12.65 16.66
N GLY A 202 -10.00 11.49 15.99
CA GLY A 202 -10.98 10.42 16.16
C GLY A 202 -10.85 9.35 15.09
N ASP A 203 -11.78 8.41 15.05
CA ASP A 203 -11.80 7.36 14.05
C ASP A 203 -12.49 7.85 12.76
N PHE A 204 -11.70 8.03 11.72
CA PHE A 204 -12.16 8.43 10.39
C PHE A 204 -12.28 7.23 9.42
N GLU A 205 -11.81 6.05 9.82
CA GLU A 205 -11.86 4.84 9.00
C GLU A 205 -13.21 4.14 9.09
N THR A 206 -13.68 3.92 10.31
CA THR A 206 -15.01 3.39 10.53
C THR A 206 -16.00 4.56 10.51
N ALA A 207 -16.85 4.61 9.51
CA ALA A 207 -17.96 5.57 9.43
C ALA A 207 -18.92 5.51 10.65
N CYS A 208 -18.49 4.87 11.74
CA CYS A 208 -19.18 4.77 13.01
C CYS A 208 -19.30 6.14 13.65
N VAL A 209 -20.42 6.74 13.39
CA VAL A 209 -20.92 8.04 13.83
C VAL A 209 -20.82 8.26 15.36
N ASN A 210 -20.47 7.23 16.14
CA ASN A 210 -20.48 7.24 17.60
C ASN A 210 -19.12 7.32 18.29
N SER A 211 -18.00 7.18 17.59
CA SER A 211 -16.68 7.38 18.18
C SER A 211 -16.47 8.89 18.45
N GLY A 212 -16.05 9.22 19.67
CA GLY A 212 -15.94 10.62 20.12
C GLY A 212 -14.88 11.40 19.34
N LEU A 213 -15.29 12.19 18.36
CA LEU A 213 -14.45 13.20 17.75
C LEU A 213 -14.06 14.25 18.80
N ARG A 214 -12.75 14.48 18.96
CA ARG A 214 -12.22 15.53 19.83
C ARG A 214 -11.59 16.63 18.98
N SER A 215 -11.92 17.86 19.28
CA SER A 215 -11.33 19.04 18.64
C SER A 215 -10.27 19.64 19.56
N TYR A 216 -9.09 19.85 19.03
CA TYR A 216 -7.97 20.49 19.70
C TYR A 216 -7.59 21.77 18.98
N PRO A 217 -7.35 22.89 19.68
CA PRO A 217 -6.79 24.08 19.07
C PRO A 217 -5.41 23.79 18.52
N VAL A 218 -5.04 24.46 17.43
CA VAL A 218 -3.69 24.31 16.85
C VAL A 218 -2.65 24.87 17.82
N PHE A 219 -1.55 24.16 17.95
CA PHE A 219 -0.40 24.56 18.77
C PHE A 219 0.22 25.84 18.21
N ASP A 220 0.39 26.84 19.08
CA ASP A 220 1.06 28.09 18.74
C ASP A 220 2.50 28.07 19.24
N PRO A 221 3.51 27.99 18.35
CA PRO A 221 4.92 27.97 18.74
C PRO A 221 5.37 29.28 19.43
N THR A 222 4.65 30.39 19.24
CA THR A 222 4.98 31.68 19.85
C THR A 222 4.41 31.81 21.25
N ASP A 223 3.31 31.11 21.55
CA ASP A 223 2.70 31.02 22.87
C ASP A 223 2.27 29.59 23.21
N PRO A 224 3.23 28.67 23.47
CA PRO A 224 2.93 27.27 23.74
C PRO A 224 2.03 27.02 24.95
N GLY A 225 1.98 27.98 25.86
CA GLY A 225 1.17 27.94 27.08
C GLY A 225 -0.29 28.39 26.93
N ARG A 226 -0.69 28.83 25.74
CA ARG A 226 -2.01 29.42 25.47
C ARG A 226 -3.18 28.51 25.80
N TYR A 227 -3.05 27.24 25.44
CA TYR A 227 -4.11 26.25 25.65
C TYR A 227 -3.64 25.13 26.57
N PRO A 228 -4.51 24.59 27.44
CA PRO A 228 -4.15 23.47 28.31
C PRO A 228 -3.74 22.21 27.53
N ILE A 229 -4.32 22.03 26.35
CA ILE A 229 -4.03 20.95 25.41
C ILE A 229 -4.18 21.54 24.01
N SER A 230 -3.19 21.36 23.18
CA SER A 230 -3.21 21.76 21.78
C SER A 230 -2.70 20.64 20.90
N ALA A 231 -2.86 20.75 19.59
CA ALA A 231 -2.34 19.76 18.65
C ALA A 231 -1.58 20.45 17.51
N SER A 232 -0.59 19.76 16.96
CA SER A 232 0.17 20.23 15.79
C SER A 232 0.13 19.22 14.66
N TYR A 233 0.21 19.72 13.43
CA TYR A 233 0.50 18.91 12.25
C TYR A 233 1.93 19.19 11.81
N ASN A 234 2.76 18.17 11.81
CA ASN A 234 4.19 18.23 11.53
C ASN A 234 4.46 17.55 10.20
N TYR A 235 4.90 18.31 9.20
CA TYR A 235 4.93 17.82 7.82
C TYR A 235 6.03 18.47 6.99
N THR A 236 6.33 17.83 5.87
CA THR A 236 7.12 18.45 4.80
C THR A 236 6.16 18.99 3.73
N TYR A 237 6.37 20.24 3.34
CA TYR A 237 5.56 20.84 2.27
C TYR A 237 5.61 20.00 1.00
N ALA A 238 4.44 19.69 0.46
CA ALA A 238 4.29 19.02 -0.83
C ALA A 238 3.87 20.03 -1.89
N PHE A 239 4.58 20.05 -3.01
CA PHE A 239 4.32 21.00 -4.09
C PHE A 239 2.87 20.95 -4.56
N GLY A 240 2.22 22.12 -4.60
CA GLY A 240 0.84 22.28 -5.05
C GLY A 240 -0.23 21.82 -4.05
N ARG A 241 0.13 21.50 -2.79
CA ARG A 241 -0.80 21.16 -1.70
C ARG A 241 -0.89 22.30 -0.70
N ASN A 242 -2.11 22.55 -0.22
CA ASN A 242 -2.37 23.64 0.71
C ASN A 242 -2.38 23.17 2.17
N PHE A 243 -2.82 21.93 2.43
CA PHE A 243 -3.06 21.43 3.78
C PHE A 243 -2.22 20.21 4.12
N TYR A 244 -2.37 19.13 3.35
CA TYR A 244 -1.70 17.89 3.68
C TYR A 244 -0.47 17.64 2.84
N ALA A 245 0.53 17.06 3.48
CA ALA A 245 1.66 16.48 2.78
C ALA A 245 1.24 15.22 1.99
N THR A 246 2.06 14.88 1.02
CA THR A 246 2.01 13.60 0.32
C THR A 246 3.39 12.95 0.36
N PRO A 247 3.48 11.62 0.47
CA PRO A 247 4.75 10.95 0.53
C PRO A 247 5.56 11.12 -0.75
N GLY A 248 6.87 11.21 -0.63
CA GLY A 248 7.76 11.39 -1.78
C GLY A 248 7.67 10.28 -2.83
N PHE A 249 7.20 9.09 -2.43
CA PHE A 249 7.04 7.94 -3.33
C PHE A 249 5.70 7.90 -4.08
N MET A 250 4.88 8.97 -4.02
CA MET A 250 3.58 9.00 -4.73
C MET A 250 3.69 8.60 -6.20
N GLY A 251 4.73 9.07 -6.90
CA GLY A 251 4.97 8.69 -8.30
C GLY A 251 5.24 7.21 -8.52
N ALA A 252 5.71 6.49 -7.49
CA ALA A 252 6.02 5.07 -7.58
C ALA A 252 4.83 4.15 -7.18
N ILE A 253 3.71 4.69 -6.74
CA ILE A 253 2.56 3.89 -6.26
C ILE A 253 2.09 2.88 -7.31
N ARG A 254 2.04 3.26 -8.58
CA ARG A 254 1.67 2.34 -9.67
C ARG A 254 2.63 1.16 -9.81
N TRP A 255 3.92 1.39 -9.58
CA TRP A 255 4.92 0.33 -9.58
C TRP A 255 4.82 -0.56 -8.34
N ILE A 256 4.47 0.03 -7.18
CA ILE A 256 4.20 -0.73 -5.95
C ILE A 256 3.03 -1.68 -6.17
N LEU A 257 1.93 -1.21 -6.75
CA LEU A 257 0.77 -2.04 -7.10
C LEU A 257 1.15 -3.12 -8.12
N ARG A 258 1.84 -2.73 -9.19
CA ARG A 258 2.27 -3.68 -10.22
C ARG A 258 3.18 -4.76 -9.65
N GLY A 259 4.10 -4.40 -8.74
CA GLY A 259 4.93 -5.36 -8.01
C GLY A 259 4.11 -6.35 -7.18
N SER A 260 2.97 -5.90 -6.63
CA SER A 260 2.06 -6.76 -5.86
C SER A 260 1.24 -7.72 -6.73
N ASP A 261 0.95 -7.36 -7.99
CA ASP A 261 0.19 -8.20 -8.92
C ASP A 261 0.99 -9.39 -9.45
N ILE A 262 2.30 -9.23 -9.61
CA ILE A 262 3.15 -10.24 -10.26
C ILE A 262 3.07 -11.62 -9.58
N PRO A 263 3.17 -11.76 -8.25
CA PRO A 263 3.01 -13.05 -7.58
C PRO A 263 1.63 -13.67 -7.80
N MET A 264 0.58 -12.86 -7.88
CA MET A 264 -0.77 -13.33 -8.16
C MET A 264 -0.91 -13.81 -9.60
N ILE A 265 -0.31 -13.11 -10.56
CA ILE A 265 -0.26 -13.53 -11.97
C ILE A 265 0.44 -14.88 -12.08
N PHE A 266 1.59 -15.07 -11.44
CA PHE A 266 2.29 -16.35 -11.45
C PHE A 266 1.47 -17.48 -10.79
N ARG A 267 0.76 -17.17 -9.71
CA ARG A 267 -0.15 -18.11 -9.09
C ARG A 267 -1.25 -18.55 -10.06
N HIS A 268 -1.91 -17.62 -10.73
CA HIS A 268 -2.94 -17.94 -11.71
C HIS A 268 -2.42 -18.75 -12.89
N VAL A 269 -1.22 -18.43 -13.38
CA VAL A 269 -0.57 -19.19 -14.46
C VAL A 269 -0.26 -20.62 -14.03
N THR A 270 0.21 -20.81 -12.79
CA THR A 270 0.51 -22.16 -12.26
C THR A 270 -0.73 -22.97 -11.95
N GLU A 271 -1.82 -22.33 -11.53
CA GLU A 271 -3.06 -23.02 -11.17
C GLU A 271 -3.95 -23.33 -12.39
N ASN A 272 -4.05 -22.38 -13.34
CA ASN A 272 -5.03 -22.42 -14.43
C ASN A 272 -4.41 -22.45 -15.83
N GLY A 273 -3.09 -22.30 -15.96
CA GLY A 273 -2.44 -22.04 -17.23
C GLY A 273 -2.69 -20.62 -17.76
N LEU A 274 -2.02 -20.26 -18.86
CA LEU A 274 -2.17 -18.93 -19.48
C LEU A 274 -3.44 -18.78 -20.32
N ASN A 275 -3.85 -19.88 -20.97
CA ASN A 275 -4.96 -19.95 -21.92
C ASN A 275 -5.48 -21.38 -22.05
N LEU A 276 -6.28 -21.64 -23.06
CA LEU A 276 -6.72 -22.97 -23.46
C LEU A 276 -5.50 -23.88 -23.68
N ALA A 277 -5.36 -24.90 -22.84
CA ALA A 277 -4.23 -25.82 -22.91
C ALA A 277 -4.26 -26.69 -24.18
N TYR A 278 -5.44 -27.02 -24.63
CA TYR A 278 -5.65 -27.92 -25.75
C TYR A 278 -6.77 -27.40 -26.66
N HIS A 279 -6.57 -27.56 -27.96
CA HIS A 279 -7.61 -27.43 -28.98
C HIS A 279 -8.08 -28.82 -29.35
N VAL A 280 -9.33 -29.11 -29.04
CA VAL A 280 -9.95 -30.41 -29.30
C VAL A 280 -10.78 -30.32 -30.54
N HIS A 281 -10.39 -30.99 -31.60
CA HIS A 281 -11.16 -31.17 -32.80
C HIS A 281 -12.01 -32.44 -32.66
N SER A 282 -13.30 -32.28 -32.59
CA SER A 282 -14.25 -33.40 -32.61
C SER A 282 -14.92 -33.50 -33.98
N PRO A 283 -14.93 -34.68 -34.61
CA PRO A 283 -15.54 -34.85 -35.93
C PRO A 283 -17.05 -34.74 -35.84
N GLN A 284 -17.65 -34.05 -36.81
CA GLN A 284 -19.12 -33.86 -36.87
C GLN A 284 -19.85 -35.22 -36.93
N GLY A 285 -19.36 -36.17 -37.75
CA GLY A 285 -19.98 -37.48 -37.89
C GLY A 285 -20.02 -38.30 -36.58
N TYR A 286 -19.15 -38.02 -35.61
CA TYR A 286 -19.27 -38.63 -34.29
C TYR A 286 -20.50 -38.11 -33.52
N TRP A 287 -20.78 -36.85 -33.64
CA TRP A 287 -21.91 -36.22 -32.97
C TRP A 287 -23.23 -36.58 -33.63
N ASP A 288 -23.24 -36.69 -34.95
CA ASP A 288 -24.41 -37.10 -35.74
C ASP A 288 -24.84 -38.54 -35.36
N ARG A 289 -23.87 -39.46 -35.24
CA ARG A 289 -24.14 -40.84 -34.74
C ARG A 289 -24.70 -40.89 -33.32
N ILE A 290 -24.25 -39.99 -32.44
CA ILE A 290 -24.82 -39.90 -31.08
C ILE A 290 -26.27 -39.42 -31.15
N GLU A 291 -26.58 -38.45 -32.00
CA GLU A 291 -27.92 -37.97 -32.18
C GLU A 291 -28.84 -39.03 -32.77
N GLU A 292 -28.38 -39.78 -33.81
CA GLU A 292 -29.11 -40.89 -34.37
C GLU A 292 -29.41 -41.99 -33.38
N LYS A 293 -28.41 -42.43 -32.57
CA LYS A 293 -28.61 -43.41 -31.51
C LYS A 293 -29.57 -42.93 -30.42
N LEU A 294 -29.60 -41.65 -30.16
CA LEU A 294 -30.60 -41.10 -29.22
C LEU A 294 -32.00 -41.12 -29.80
N ARG A 295 -32.17 -40.84 -31.09
CA ARG A 295 -33.46 -40.93 -31.80
C ARG A 295 -33.97 -42.36 -31.91
N GLU A 296 -33.09 -43.31 -32.18
CA GLU A 296 -33.43 -44.73 -32.20
C GLU A 296 -33.83 -45.26 -30.82
N LYS A 297 -33.15 -44.82 -29.77
CA LYS A 297 -33.40 -45.27 -28.41
C LYS A 297 -34.67 -44.68 -27.79
N TYR A 298 -35.09 -43.50 -28.24
CA TYR A 298 -36.23 -42.76 -27.71
C TYR A 298 -37.15 -42.29 -28.84
N PRO A 299 -37.78 -43.23 -29.60
CA PRO A 299 -38.52 -42.88 -30.81
C PRO A 299 -39.81 -42.11 -30.53
N GLU A 300 -40.31 -42.15 -29.29
CA GLU A 300 -41.56 -41.47 -28.90
C GLU A 300 -41.31 -40.04 -28.33
N GLU A 301 -40.06 -39.64 -28.13
CA GLU A 301 -39.73 -38.29 -27.59
C GLU A 301 -39.80 -37.21 -28.66
N GLN A 302 -40.19 -36.01 -28.26
CA GLN A 302 -40.21 -34.85 -29.16
C GLN A 302 -38.80 -34.40 -29.52
N PRO A 303 -38.59 -33.85 -30.71
CA PRO A 303 -37.23 -33.39 -31.12
C PRO A 303 -36.53 -32.48 -30.15
N GLU A 304 -37.28 -31.66 -29.38
CA GLU A 304 -36.76 -30.77 -28.35
C GLU A 304 -36.20 -31.53 -27.15
N GLU A 305 -36.79 -32.66 -26.78
CA GLU A 305 -36.33 -33.53 -25.72
C GLU A 305 -35.06 -34.28 -26.06
N ILE A 306 -34.99 -34.75 -27.35
CA ILE A 306 -33.80 -35.36 -27.90
C ILE A 306 -32.63 -34.36 -27.92
N GLU A 307 -32.87 -33.10 -28.29
CA GLU A 307 -31.85 -32.05 -28.26
C GLU A 307 -31.30 -31.80 -26.85
N VAL A 308 -32.13 -31.83 -25.83
CA VAL A 308 -31.70 -31.72 -24.42
C VAL A 308 -30.81 -32.90 -24.04
N ARG A 309 -31.18 -34.13 -24.40
CA ARG A 309 -30.37 -35.33 -24.15
C ARG A 309 -29.03 -35.31 -24.88
N TYR A 310 -29.03 -34.84 -26.11
CA TYR A 310 -27.84 -34.65 -26.92
C TYR A 310 -26.87 -33.65 -26.24
N LYS A 311 -27.36 -32.49 -25.80
CA LYS A 311 -26.57 -31.50 -25.05
C LYS A 311 -26.00 -32.08 -23.74
N GLN A 312 -26.78 -32.89 -23.04
CA GLN A 312 -26.31 -33.59 -21.83
C GLN A 312 -25.23 -34.63 -22.14
N ALA A 313 -25.39 -35.42 -23.19
CA ALA A 313 -24.38 -36.41 -23.61
C ALA A 313 -23.06 -35.71 -24.03
N LYS A 314 -23.19 -34.63 -24.83
CA LYS A 314 -22.06 -33.81 -25.24
C LYS A 314 -21.33 -33.20 -24.04
N LYS A 315 -22.07 -32.68 -23.10
CA LYS A 315 -21.49 -32.11 -21.87
C LYS A 315 -20.73 -33.18 -21.05
N LYS A 316 -21.29 -34.37 -20.88
CA LYS A 316 -20.62 -35.47 -20.15
C LYS A 316 -19.26 -35.86 -20.76
N ILE A 317 -19.22 -35.92 -22.09
CA ILE A 317 -17.97 -36.25 -22.80
C ILE A 317 -16.95 -35.14 -22.69
N LEU A 318 -17.37 -33.88 -22.82
CA LEU A 318 -16.45 -32.74 -22.63
C LEU A 318 -15.97 -32.58 -21.19
N ASP A 319 -16.82 -32.87 -20.20
CA ASP A 319 -16.44 -32.86 -18.79
C ASP A 319 -15.40 -33.97 -18.49
N ALA A 320 -15.58 -35.16 -19.04
CA ALA A 320 -14.62 -36.26 -18.90
C ALA A 320 -13.27 -35.95 -19.57
N LEU A 321 -13.30 -35.32 -20.76
CA LEU A 321 -12.09 -34.84 -21.42
C LEU A 321 -11.39 -33.76 -20.60
N THR A 322 -12.14 -32.83 -20.05
CA THR A 322 -11.59 -31.77 -19.20
C THR A 322 -10.95 -32.36 -17.96
N GLU A 323 -11.60 -33.30 -17.28
CA GLU A 323 -11.04 -33.98 -16.12
C GLU A 323 -9.75 -34.76 -16.44
N THR A 324 -9.69 -35.39 -17.60
CA THR A 324 -8.50 -36.14 -18.04
C THR A 324 -7.34 -35.22 -18.44
N LEU A 325 -7.61 -34.12 -19.13
CA LEU A 325 -6.59 -33.24 -19.71
C LEU A 325 -6.10 -32.15 -18.73
N SER A 326 -6.93 -31.72 -17.75
CA SER A 326 -6.61 -30.58 -16.88
C SER A 326 -6.23 -30.92 -15.44
N GLY A 327 -6.35 -32.17 -14.98
CA GLY A 327 -6.10 -32.55 -13.59
C GLY A 327 -4.59 -32.67 -13.26
N LYS A 328 -4.13 -31.99 -12.20
CA LYS A 328 -2.76 -32.19 -11.65
C LYS A 328 -2.42 -33.65 -11.37
N GLN A 329 -3.41 -34.46 -11.06
CA GLN A 329 -3.28 -35.90 -10.80
C GLN A 329 -3.15 -36.73 -12.08
N ASN A 330 -3.38 -36.14 -13.25
CA ASN A 330 -3.37 -36.80 -14.55
C ASN A 330 -2.12 -36.45 -15.37
N ALA A 331 -1.20 -35.68 -14.81
CA ALA A 331 0.07 -35.37 -15.46
C ALA A 331 0.83 -36.67 -15.81
N GLY A 332 1.10 -36.91 -17.09
CA GLY A 332 1.77 -38.11 -17.58
C GLY A 332 0.84 -39.27 -17.97
N LYS A 333 -0.49 -39.14 -17.87
CA LYS A 333 -1.43 -40.11 -18.43
C LYS A 333 -1.63 -39.87 -19.91
N PHE A 334 -1.84 -40.95 -20.64
CA PHE A 334 -2.13 -40.90 -22.07
C PHE A 334 -3.63 -40.99 -22.31
N PHE A 335 -4.06 -40.39 -23.40
CA PHE A 335 -5.42 -40.49 -23.92
C PHE A 335 -5.38 -41.37 -25.17
N GLU A 336 -6.16 -42.44 -25.17
CA GLU A 336 -6.31 -43.35 -26.32
C GLU A 336 -7.62 -43.03 -27.02
N SER A 337 -7.56 -42.81 -28.32
CA SER A 337 -8.74 -42.72 -29.19
C SER A 337 -8.63 -43.74 -30.33
N ILE A 338 -9.73 -44.37 -30.63
CA ILE A 338 -9.79 -45.30 -31.76
C ILE A 338 -10.39 -44.59 -32.93
N ASP A 339 -9.65 -44.52 -34.02
CA ASP A 339 -10.14 -43.99 -35.28
C ASP A 339 -11.19 -44.91 -35.86
N SER A 340 -12.29 -44.31 -36.38
CA SER A 340 -13.34 -45.05 -37.07
C SER A 340 -13.60 -44.42 -38.43
N TYR A 341 -14.12 -45.23 -39.34
CA TYR A 341 -14.55 -44.76 -40.66
C TYR A 341 -16.07 -44.66 -40.67
N ASP A 342 -16.61 -43.69 -41.41
CA ASP A 342 -18.03 -43.66 -41.77
C ASP A 342 -18.35 -44.63 -42.90
N ASP A 343 -19.63 -44.73 -43.28
CA ASP A 343 -20.08 -45.62 -44.31
C ASP A 343 -19.54 -45.22 -45.72
N ASP A 344 -19.08 -43.96 -45.87
CA ASP A 344 -18.43 -43.43 -47.07
C ASP A 344 -16.88 -43.54 -47.00
N HIS A 345 -16.31 -44.32 -46.09
CA HIS A 345 -14.89 -44.48 -45.87
C HIS A 345 -14.12 -43.21 -45.47
N ASN A 346 -14.77 -42.17 -44.94
CA ASN A 346 -14.09 -41.01 -44.39
C ASN A 346 -13.62 -41.28 -42.99
N LEU A 347 -12.41 -40.86 -42.66
CA LEU A 347 -11.80 -41.02 -41.33
C LEU A 347 -12.47 -40.15 -40.29
N ILE A 348 -13.02 -40.77 -39.26
CA ILE A 348 -13.59 -40.10 -38.09
C ILE A 348 -12.57 -40.18 -36.96
N THR A 349 -11.78 -39.12 -36.75
CA THR A 349 -10.74 -39.08 -35.72
C THR A 349 -10.86 -37.84 -34.86
N TRP A 350 -10.57 -38.01 -33.56
CA TRP A 350 -10.44 -36.89 -32.65
C TRP A 350 -9.00 -36.40 -32.71
N LYS A 351 -8.82 -35.08 -32.86
CA LYS A 351 -7.51 -34.49 -32.86
C LYS A 351 -7.40 -33.54 -31.67
N ILE A 352 -6.45 -33.81 -30.79
CA ILE A 352 -6.16 -32.97 -29.61
C ILE A 352 -4.78 -32.36 -29.84
N GLU A 353 -4.76 -31.05 -30.05
CA GLU A 353 -3.53 -30.32 -30.29
C GLU A 353 -3.23 -29.43 -29.05
N PRO A 354 -2.01 -29.51 -28.52
CA PRO A 354 -1.60 -28.55 -27.51
C PRO A 354 -1.51 -27.15 -28.15
N VAL A 355 -2.11 -26.17 -27.51
CA VAL A 355 -1.94 -24.78 -27.92
C VAL A 355 -0.60 -24.30 -27.41
N ASP A 356 0.28 -23.84 -28.32
CA ASP A 356 1.57 -23.28 -27.93
C ASP A 356 1.35 -21.97 -27.16
N GLN A 357 1.50 -22.04 -25.84
CA GLN A 357 1.17 -20.96 -24.94
C GLN A 357 2.31 -19.95 -24.75
N LYS A 358 3.49 -20.15 -25.35
CA LYS A 358 4.69 -19.30 -25.14
C LYS A 358 4.91 -18.91 -23.68
N ILE A 359 4.65 -19.86 -22.76
CA ILE A 359 4.71 -19.64 -21.30
C ILE A 359 6.07 -19.06 -20.91
N LYS A 360 7.15 -19.54 -21.54
CA LYS A 360 8.51 -19.07 -21.28
C LYS A 360 8.65 -17.57 -21.54
N ASP A 361 8.18 -17.11 -22.70
CA ASP A 361 8.28 -15.69 -23.08
C ASP A 361 7.45 -14.81 -22.14
N PHE A 362 6.28 -15.30 -21.74
CA PHE A 362 5.41 -14.62 -20.80
C PHE A 362 6.06 -14.50 -19.41
N VAL A 363 6.60 -15.61 -18.88
CA VAL A 363 7.29 -15.62 -17.58
C VAL A 363 8.50 -14.69 -17.60
N GLU A 364 9.30 -14.74 -18.67
CA GLU A 364 10.46 -13.85 -18.84
C GLU A 364 10.05 -12.37 -18.87
N ALA A 365 8.97 -12.04 -19.58
CA ALA A 365 8.43 -10.69 -19.60
C ALA A 365 7.97 -10.23 -18.21
N GLN A 366 7.29 -11.10 -17.43
CA GLN A 366 6.87 -10.76 -16.07
C GLN A 366 8.06 -10.58 -15.11
N LEU A 367 9.12 -11.36 -15.26
CA LEU A 367 10.35 -11.20 -14.48
C LEU A 367 11.02 -9.84 -14.76
N LYS A 368 11.11 -9.44 -16.03
CA LYS A 368 11.65 -8.12 -16.41
C LYS A 368 10.79 -6.97 -15.84
N ILE A 369 9.47 -7.13 -15.83
CA ILE A 369 8.57 -6.16 -15.20
C ILE A 369 8.79 -6.11 -13.68
N SER A 370 9.02 -7.25 -13.02
CA SER A 370 9.34 -7.32 -11.59
C SER A 370 10.64 -6.59 -11.25
N GLU A 371 11.68 -6.76 -12.05
CA GLU A 371 12.95 -6.04 -11.89
C GLU A 371 12.77 -4.53 -12.08
N ALA A 372 12.05 -4.12 -13.12
CA ALA A 372 11.73 -2.71 -13.36
C ALA A 372 10.90 -2.11 -12.21
N ALA A 373 9.91 -2.84 -11.69
CA ALA A 373 9.12 -2.42 -10.54
C ALA A 373 10.00 -2.25 -9.30
N SER A 374 10.88 -3.19 -9.00
CA SER A 374 11.81 -3.12 -7.86
C SER A 374 12.73 -1.90 -7.95
N SER A 375 13.27 -1.63 -9.12
CA SER A 375 14.10 -0.44 -9.37
C SER A 375 13.31 0.87 -9.23
N ALA A 376 12.09 0.92 -9.78
CA ALA A 376 11.22 2.09 -9.69
C ALA A 376 10.75 2.36 -8.24
N ILE A 377 10.47 1.32 -7.46
CA ILE A 377 10.08 1.44 -6.05
C ILE A 377 11.24 2.03 -5.23
N THR A 378 12.44 1.49 -5.34
CA THR A 378 13.61 1.98 -4.58
C THR A 378 13.96 3.41 -4.96
N SER A 379 13.98 3.72 -6.26
CA SER A 379 14.21 5.07 -6.75
C SER A 379 13.14 6.06 -6.27
N GLY A 380 11.86 5.67 -6.35
CA GLY A 380 10.74 6.48 -5.87
C GLY A 380 10.76 6.73 -4.37
N MET A 381 11.33 5.81 -3.59
CA MET A 381 11.54 5.98 -2.13
C MET A 381 12.80 6.74 -1.78
N ALA A 382 13.55 7.22 -2.77
CA ALA A 382 14.80 7.94 -2.60
C ALA A 382 15.78 7.20 -1.65
N LEU A 383 15.98 5.91 -1.91
CA LEU A 383 16.96 5.11 -1.21
C LEU A 383 17.80 4.33 -2.23
N HIS A 384 19.11 4.40 -2.11
CA HIS A 384 20.01 3.72 -3.04
C HIS A 384 19.81 2.21 -2.96
N PRO A 385 19.75 1.47 -4.08
CA PRO A 385 19.51 0.02 -4.07
C PRO A 385 20.49 -0.77 -3.20
N SER A 386 21.75 -0.35 -3.13
CA SER A 386 22.76 -0.99 -2.27
C SER A 386 22.42 -0.97 -0.79
N LEU A 387 21.62 0.00 -0.33
CA LEU A 387 21.17 0.09 1.06
C LEU A 387 19.91 -0.73 1.34
N THR A 388 19.23 -1.20 0.31
CA THR A 388 17.98 -1.99 0.42
C THR A 388 18.21 -3.50 0.28
N ASN A 389 19.43 -3.95 0.05
CA ASN A 389 19.80 -5.34 -0.26
C ASN A 389 19.10 -5.88 -1.53
N ILE A 390 18.74 -5.02 -2.46
CA ILE A 390 18.18 -5.42 -3.75
C ILE A 390 19.33 -5.64 -4.73
N MET A 391 19.27 -6.77 -5.42
CA MET A 391 20.20 -7.06 -6.51
C MET A 391 19.81 -6.23 -7.74
N VAL A 392 20.74 -5.42 -8.22
CA VAL A 392 20.59 -4.71 -9.48
C VAL A 392 21.37 -5.44 -10.56
N ASN A 393 20.73 -5.82 -11.66
CA ASN A 393 21.33 -6.59 -12.75
C ASN A 393 22.05 -7.87 -12.31
N GLY A 394 21.51 -8.57 -11.29
CA GLY A 394 22.06 -9.81 -10.78
C GLY A 394 23.36 -9.68 -9.97
N LYS A 395 23.78 -8.44 -9.64
CA LYS A 395 24.97 -8.19 -8.82
C LYS A 395 24.58 -7.58 -7.47
N LEU A 396 25.19 -8.08 -6.42
CA LEU A 396 25.18 -7.42 -5.11
C LEU A 396 26.13 -6.21 -5.17
N ALA A 397 25.73 -5.13 -4.50
CA ALA A 397 26.58 -3.95 -4.35
C ALA A 397 27.88 -4.30 -3.62
N SER A 398 28.97 -3.63 -4.00
CA SER A 398 30.24 -3.76 -3.27
C SER A 398 30.14 -3.07 -1.90
N GLY A 399 30.93 -3.52 -0.93
CA GLY A 399 30.98 -2.86 0.40
C GLY A 399 31.31 -1.39 0.33
N SER A 400 32.20 -0.98 -0.58
CA SER A 400 32.53 0.43 -0.82
C SER A 400 31.34 1.22 -1.38
N GLU A 401 30.61 0.69 -2.35
CA GLU A 401 29.40 1.32 -2.88
C GLU A 401 28.35 1.53 -1.79
N MET A 402 28.11 0.52 -0.97
CA MET A 402 27.19 0.62 0.17
C MET A 402 27.64 1.71 1.17
N LEU A 403 28.92 1.80 1.46
CA LEU A 403 29.47 2.81 2.36
C LEU A 403 29.31 4.24 1.82
N TYR A 404 29.59 4.44 0.52
CA TYR A 404 29.37 5.74 -0.11
C TYR A 404 27.90 6.12 -0.18
N ALA A 405 27.04 5.20 -0.53
CA ALA A 405 25.59 5.42 -0.53
C ALA A 405 25.08 5.81 0.87
N LEU A 406 25.56 5.13 1.92
CA LEU A 406 25.25 5.47 3.32
C LEU A 406 25.75 6.89 3.67
N LYS A 407 26.97 7.26 3.31
CA LYS A 407 27.51 8.61 3.58
C LYS A 407 26.65 9.68 2.89
N VAL A 408 26.26 9.49 1.63
CA VAL A 408 25.39 10.42 0.90
C VAL A 408 24.05 10.55 1.61
N PHE A 409 23.41 9.44 1.94
CA PHE A 409 22.14 9.43 2.66
C PHE A 409 22.22 10.19 3.98
N LEU A 410 23.21 9.91 4.83
CA LEU A 410 23.37 10.56 6.11
C LEU A 410 23.66 12.07 6.01
N HIS A 411 24.34 12.52 4.97
CA HIS A 411 24.68 13.93 4.82
C HIS A 411 23.57 14.78 4.23
N PHE A 412 22.78 14.22 3.31
CA PHE A 412 21.84 15.02 2.52
C PHE A 412 20.37 14.68 2.81
N ASP A 413 20.04 13.40 3.04
CA ASP A 413 18.64 12.95 3.04
C ASP A 413 18.02 12.93 4.45
N THR A 414 18.82 13.05 5.50
CA THR A 414 18.33 12.97 6.90
C THR A 414 17.86 14.30 7.46
N ARG A 415 18.38 15.44 6.98
CA ARG A 415 18.19 16.76 7.59
C ARG A 415 16.73 17.20 7.68
N ILE A 416 15.96 17.08 6.59
CA ILE A 416 14.57 17.53 6.57
C ILE A 416 13.69 16.60 7.40
N PRO A 417 13.76 15.25 7.23
CA PRO A 417 13.03 14.31 8.07
C PRO A 417 13.34 14.50 9.58
N GLU A 418 14.59 14.61 9.96
CA GLU A 418 14.99 14.82 11.35
C GLU A 418 14.33 16.08 11.94
N ARG A 419 14.39 17.20 11.22
CA ARG A 419 13.80 18.46 11.66
C ARG A 419 12.28 18.34 11.86
N VAL A 420 11.58 17.63 10.99
CA VAL A 420 10.12 17.47 11.09
C VAL A 420 9.76 16.52 12.23
N ILE A 421 10.44 15.39 12.34
CA ILE A 421 10.14 14.36 13.34
C ILE A 421 10.46 14.85 14.75
N LEU A 422 11.63 15.46 14.96
CA LEU A 422 12.07 15.95 16.25
C LEU A 422 11.57 17.37 16.56
N GLY A 423 10.99 18.07 15.60
CA GLY A 423 10.52 19.43 15.73
C GLY A 423 9.62 19.67 16.94
N PRO A 424 8.54 18.90 17.15
CA PRO A 424 7.65 19.07 18.31
C PRO A 424 8.37 18.90 19.64
N ILE A 425 9.29 17.94 19.74
CA ILE A 425 10.07 17.69 20.97
C ILE A 425 11.02 18.86 21.21
N ASN A 426 11.71 19.35 20.17
CA ASN A 426 12.63 20.46 20.28
C ASN A 426 11.91 21.77 20.64
N GLN A 427 10.69 22.00 20.13
CA GLN A 427 9.84 23.11 20.55
C GLN A 427 9.46 23.00 22.04
N ALA A 428 9.11 21.79 22.50
CA ALA A 428 8.80 21.54 23.89
C ALA A 428 10.03 21.72 24.80
N ILE A 429 11.23 21.31 24.38
CA ILE A 429 12.49 21.55 25.11
C ILE A 429 12.75 23.04 25.24
N ALA A 430 12.64 23.78 24.13
CA ALA A 430 12.87 25.24 24.14
C ALA A 430 11.92 25.99 25.09
N TYR A 431 10.65 25.54 25.13
CA TYR A 431 9.62 26.13 26.01
C TYR A 431 9.81 25.73 27.47
N ASN A 432 10.07 24.44 27.75
CA ASN A 432 10.19 23.92 29.11
C ASN A 432 11.48 24.35 29.80
N PHE A 433 12.52 24.64 29.03
CA PHE A 433 13.88 24.98 29.52
C PHE A 433 14.35 26.28 28.84
N PRO A 434 13.79 27.43 29.21
CA PRO A 434 14.12 28.71 28.58
C PRO A 434 15.61 29.02 28.69
N GLY A 435 16.24 29.45 27.62
CA GLY A 435 17.66 29.78 27.53
C GLY A 435 18.56 28.60 27.20
N THR A 436 18.02 27.36 27.06
CA THR A 436 18.81 26.24 26.54
C THR A 436 19.18 26.43 25.09
N ARG A 437 20.38 25.95 24.72
CA ARG A 437 20.83 25.85 23.32
C ARG A 437 20.75 24.39 22.79
N TYR A 438 20.32 23.50 23.69
CA TYR A 438 20.29 22.06 23.39
C TYR A 438 19.05 21.69 22.65
N GLN A 439 19.22 20.78 21.67
CA GLN A 439 18.15 20.20 20.88
C GLN A 439 18.44 18.73 20.62
N LEU A 440 17.41 17.94 20.35
CA LEU A 440 17.55 16.55 19.95
C LEU A 440 17.94 16.46 18.47
N GLY A 441 18.83 15.55 18.18
CA GLY A 441 19.20 15.13 16.83
C GLY A 441 19.46 13.63 16.80
N PHE A 442 19.31 13.02 15.63
CA PHE A 442 19.63 11.61 15.46
C PHE A 442 21.14 11.40 15.44
N TYR A 443 21.60 10.44 16.26
CA TYR A 443 22.99 10.05 16.30
C TYR A 443 23.25 8.88 15.35
N HIS A 444 24.25 9.04 14.49
CA HIS A 444 24.68 8.00 13.58
C HIS A 444 26.13 7.62 13.88
N ALA A 445 26.33 6.35 14.26
CA ALA A 445 27.69 5.82 14.39
C ALA A 445 28.34 5.80 13.00
N VAL A 446 29.52 6.36 12.90
CA VAL A 446 30.28 6.35 11.64
C VAL A 446 30.91 4.97 11.49
N VAL A 447 30.53 4.25 10.44
CA VAL A 447 31.23 3.02 10.05
C VAL A 447 32.60 3.47 9.50
N MET A 448 33.65 3.24 10.30
CA MET A 448 35.01 3.49 9.84
C MET A 448 35.42 2.45 8.78
N SER A 449 36.19 2.90 7.78
CA SER A 449 36.86 1.97 6.88
C SER A 449 37.88 1.16 7.69
N GLU A 450 37.71 -0.14 7.68
CA GLU A 450 38.62 -1.07 8.36
C GLU A 450 39.78 -1.51 7.47
N GLU A 451 40.15 -0.70 6.49
CA GLU A 451 41.32 -0.94 5.67
C GLU A 451 42.59 -0.90 6.51
N GLY A 452 43.27 -2.04 6.61
CA GLY A 452 44.51 -2.18 7.40
C GLY A 452 44.35 -2.75 8.80
N ILE A 453 43.14 -3.08 9.24
CA ILE A 453 42.88 -3.72 10.53
C ILE A 453 42.75 -5.24 10.35
N SER A 454 43.43 -6.03 11.20
CA SER A 454 43.35 -7.49 11.16
C SER A 454 41.95 -8.00 11.49
N GLU A 455 41.55 -9.18 10.97
CA GLU A 455 40.21 -9.75 11.23
C GLU A 455 39.87 -9.90 12.72
N SER A 456 40.89 -10.18 13.56
CA SER A 456 40.72 -10.30 15.01
C SER A 456 40.50 -8.96 15.72
N GLU A 457 40.97 -7.84 15.16
CA GLU A 457 40.74 -6.50 15.67
C GLU A 457 39.40 -5.93 15.20
N ARG A 458 38.92 -6.35 14.03
CA ARG A 458 37.58 -5.96 13.53
C ARG A 458 36.47 -6.46 14.44
N MET A 459 36.63 -7.65 15.04
CA MET A 459 35.66 -8.20 16.01
C MET A 459 35.66 -7.49 17.37
N LYS A 460 36.70 -6.72 17.69
CA LYS A 460 36.82 -6.02 19.00
C LYS A 460 36.24 -4.61 19.01
N ASN A 461 35.90 -4.07 17.82
CA ASN A 461 35.41 -2.69 17.66
C ASN A 461 33.88 -2.62 17.48
N ASN A 462 33.17 -3.69 17.80
CA ASN A 462 31.68 -3.73 17.85
C ASN A 462 31.20 -3.63 19.29
#